data_3239d9e0fec632d43dc0e7e04b2918d5
#
_entry.id   3239d9e0fec632d43dc0e7e04b2918d5
#
_cell.length_a   1.000
_cell.length_b   1.000
_cell.length_c   1.000
_cell.angle_alpha   90.00
_cell.angle_beta   90.00
_cell.angle_gamma   90.00
#
_symmetry.space_group_name_H-M   'P 1'
#
loop_
_entity.id
_entity.type
_entity.pdbx_description
1 polymer ?
#
loop_
_entity_poly.entity_id
_entity_poly.type
_entity_poly.pdbx_seq_one_letter_code
_entity_poly.pdbx_strand_id
1 'polypeptide(L)'
;MLPLSRLAAAAALALFAVPAVAQEESPWSVSGGVWAISDYVWRGVSQTQEDPTLQAELAAEHASGFYVGALLSGVDFTPSGADWDDGIDYEVNAYIGWNGQISDTLTLDLFYTRVAYPGSESDFEQDFDEYSAVLGIGEHYAAEVTYSPDTVNLGSSAWYYRLSGEWALGDSGFTFGAGAGLYDLGRELGGSYKDFDVSLARSFGNVALKLSYFDTSGYSEEIAESLGERHLADGRVVLSAGYEF
;
A
#
# COMPACT_ATOMS: atom_id res chain seq x y z
N MET A 1 -10.84 19.45 5.92
CA MET A 1 -9.41 19.12 5.74
C MET A 1 -9.29 17.65 6.09
N LEU A 2 -9.10 16.77 5.11
CA LEU A 2 -8.94 15.34 5.33
C LEU A 2 -7.49 15.06 5.73
N PRO A 3 -7.22 14.18 6.70
CA PRO A 3 -5.85 13.84 7.09
C PRO A 3 -5.13 13.09 5.98
N LEU A 4 -3.90 13.53 5.68
CA LEU A 4 -3.01 13.10 4.60
C LEU A 4 -2.37 11.71 4.78
N SER A 5 -2.86 10.88 5.71
CA SER A 5 -2.22 9.60 6.06
C SER A 5 -2.71 8.37 5.27
N ARG A 6 -3.44 8.54 4.15
CA ARG A 6 -4.01 7.39 3.42
C ARG A 6 -3.52 7.31 1.98
N LEU A 7 -2.23 7.04 1.79
CA LEU A 7 -1.67 6.65 0.50
C LEU A 7 -0.94 5.31 0.65
N ALA A 8 -1.69 4.29 1.02
CA ALA A 8 -1.27 2.92 0.82
C ALA A 8 -2.45 2.16 0.24
N ALA A 9 -2.26 1.72 -0.96
CA ALA A 9 -3.04 0.74 -1.71
C ALA A 9 -4.48 1.08 -2.08
N ALA A 10 -4.77 0.97 -3.30
CA ALA A 10 -6.00 1.35 -3.97
C ALA A 10 -6.63 0.20 -4.75
N ALA A 11 -7.93 0.14 -4.88
CA ALA A 11 -8.57 -0.67 -5.90
C ALA A 11 -10.08 -0.61 -6.13
N ALA A 12 -10.62 -0.82 -7.29
CA ALA A 12 -11.92 -0.50 -7.86
C ALA A 12 -13.16 -1.26 -7.39
N LEU A 13 -14.30 -0.58 -7.26
CA LEU A 13 -15.61 -1.19 -7.46
C LEU A 13 -16.65 -0.23 -8.08
N ALA A 14 -17.55 -0.83 -8.89
CA ALA A 14 -18.49 -0.16 -9.78
C ALA A 14 -19.44 0.81 -9.11
N LEU A 15 -19.73 1.90 -9.82
CA LEU A 15 -20.74 2.94 -9.57
C LEU A 15 -22.12 2.36 -9.26
N PHE A 16 -22.56 2.51 -8.00
CA PHE A 16 -23.97 2.64 -7.70
C PHE A 16 -24.22 4.03 -7.13
N ALA A 17 -24.91 4.87 -7.90
CA ALA A 17 -25.45 6.13 -7.41
C ALA A 17 -26.51 5.83 -6.33
N VAL A 18 -26.17 6.04 -5.08
CA VAL A 18 -27.13 6.02 -3.97
C VAL A 18 -27.82 7.37 -3.96
N PRO A 19 -29.17 7.45 -4.03
CA PRO A 19 -29.89 8.72 -3.93
C PRO A 19 -29.67 9.31 -2.54
N ALA A 20 -29.28 10.58 -2.48
CA ALA A 20 -29.19 11.36 -1.25
C ALA A 20 -30.59 11.47 -0.60
N VAL A 21 -30.84 10.64 0.39
CA VAL A 21 -31.95 10.83 1.33
C VAL A 21 -31.39 11.69 2.47
N ALA A 22 -32.09 12.77 2.80
CA ALA A 22 -31.78 13.61 3.96
C ALA A 22 -31.84 12.72 5.22
N GLN A 23 -30.70 12.35 5.75
CA GLN A 23 -30.53 11.48 6.90
C GLN A 23 -29.86 12.29 8.01
N GLU A 24 -30.20 12.01 9.27
CA GLU A 24 -29.36 12.39 10.42
C GLU A 24 -27.92 12.03 10.09
N GLU A 25 -26.95 12.91 10.37
CA GLU A 25 -25.53 12.70 10.01
C GLU A 25 -25.08 11.36 10.54
N SER A 26 -24.90 10.39 9.66
CA SER A 26 -24.39 9.06 10.02
C SER A 26 -23.01 9.25 10.64
N PRO A 27 -22.70 8.60 11.78
CA PRO A 27 -21.36 8.61 12.34
C PRO A 27 -20.34 7.89 11.46
N TRP A 28 -20.79 7.25 10.37
CA TRP A 28 -19.96 6.56 9.40
C TRP A 28 -19.82 7.38 8.12
N SER A 29 -18.59 7.47 7.64
CA SER A 29 -18.24 7.92 6.30
C SER A 29 -17.72 6.73 5.47
N VAL A 30 -18.01 6.74 4.17
CA VAL A 30 -17.52 5.77 3.21
C VAL A 30 -16.66 6.50 2.19
N SER A 31 -15.50 5.94 1.89
CA SER A 31 -14.58 6.44 0.87
C SER A 31 -14.02 5.28 0.07
N GLY A 32 -13.54 5.58 -1.13
CA GLY A 32 -12.91 4.58 -1.97
C GLY A 32 -12.36 5.18 -3.24
N GLY A 33 -11.81 4.34 -4.08
CA GLY A 33 -11.27 4.79 -5.35
C GLY A 33 -10.88 3.64 -6.27
N VAL A 34 -10.48 4.03 -7.49
CA VAL A 34 -10.01 3.14 -8.56
C VAL A 34 -8.78 3.75 -9.17
N TRP A 35 -7.75 3.00 -9.36
CA TRP A 35 -6.52 3.46 -10.00
C TRP A 35 -6.04 2.50 -11.08
N ALA A 36 -5.59 3.04 -12.19
CA ALA A 36 -4.71 2.36 -13.14
C ALA A 36 -3.28 2.75 -12.81
N ILE A 37 -2.42 1.77 -12.64
CA ILE A 37 -1.02 1.95 -12.25
C ILE A 37 -0.15 1.24 -13.28
N SER A 38 0.94 1.88 -13.69
CA SER A 38 1.85 1.29 -14.69
C SER A 38 2.69 0.13 -14.14
N ASP A 39 2.81 0.01 -12.81
CA ASP A 39 3.46 -1.08 -12.09
C ASP A 39 3.07 -0.99 -10.61
N TYR A 40 2.64 -2.09 -10.00
CA TYR A 40 2.38 -2.13 -8.56
C TYR A 40 3.66 -2.42 -7.80
N VAL A 41 4.15 -1.43 -7.05
CA VAL A 41 5.38 -1.55 -6.26
C VAL A 41 5.06 -1.59 -4.78
N TRP A 42 5.41 -2.68 -4.10
CA TRP A 42 5.29 -2.86 -2.66
C TRP A 42 6.67 -2.92 -2.02
N ARG A 43 6.98 -2.00 -1.09
CA ARG A 43 8.28 -1.88 -0.43
C ARG A 43 9.47 -1.88 -1.40
N GLY A 44 9.31 -1.19 -2.53
CA GLY A 44 10.33 -1.07 -3.57
C GLY A 44 10.40 -2.23 -4.58
N VAL A 45 9.58 -3.27 -4.43
CA VAL A 45 9.56 -4.46 -5.30
C VAL A 45 8.28 -4.52 -6.13
N SER A 46 8.41 -4.70 -7.45
CA SER A 46 7.27 -4.88 -8.35
C SER A 46 6.47 -6.14 -7.99
N GLN A 47 5.16 -6.00 -7.97
CA GLN A 47 4.20 -7.08 -7.72
C GLN A 47 3.47 -7.53 -9.00
N THR A 48 3.85 -6.98 -10.15
CA THR A 48 3.15 -7.18 -11.44
C THR A 48 4.11 -7.46 -12.59
N GLN A 49 5.32 -7.95 -12.32
CA GLN A 49 6.36 -8.18 -13.35
C GLN A 49 6.62 -6.92 -14.21
N GLU A 50 6.52 -5.72 -13.59
CA GLU A 50 6.67 -4.40 -14.25
C GLU A 50 5.54 -4.06 -15.24
N ASP A 51 4.45 -4.81 -15.23
CA ASP A 51 3.29 -4.61 -16.10
C ASP A 51 2.20 -3.77 -15.43
N PRO A 52 1.37 -3.06 -16.22
CA PRO A 52 0.28 -2.25 -15.71
C PRO A 52 -0.82 -3.09 -15.04
N THR A 53 -1.38 -2.53 -13.96
CA THR A 53 -2.49 -3.17 -13.23
C THR A 53 -3.56 -2.18 -12.81
N LEU A 54 -4.66 -2.74 -12.31
CA LEU A 54 -5.73 -2.01 -11.66
C LEU A 54 -5.75 -2.29 -10.16
N GLN A 55 -6.06 -1.26 -9.42
CA GLN A 55 -6.28 -1.37 -7.98
C GLN A 55 -7.61 -0.72 -7.58
N ALA A 56 -8.28 -1.23 -6.50
CA ALA A 56 -9.57 -0.77 -6.03
C ALA A 56 -9.71 -0.84 -4.51
N GLU A 57 -10.08 0.25 -3.83
CA GLU A 57 -10.30 0.31 -2.38
C GLU A 57 -11.70 0.77 -2.03
N LEU A 58 -12.22 0.19 -0.95
CA LEU A 58 -13.41 0.66 -0.26
C LEU A 58 -13.17 0.63 1.25
N ALA A 59 -13.44 1.75 1.92
CA ALA A 59 -13.31 1.88 3.36
C ALA A 59 -14.54 2.54 3.98
N ALA A 60 -14.86 2.13 5.21
CA ALA A 60 -15.83 2.78 6.08
C ALA A 60 -15.16 3.20 7.37
N GLU A 61 -15.35 4.46 7.76
CA GLU A 61 -14.79 5.04 8.97
C GLU A 61 -15.89 5.58 9.87
N HIS A 62 -15.79 5.27 11.16
CA HIS A 62 -16.66 5.79 12.21
C HIS A 62 -16.06 7.05 12.84
N ALA A 63 -16.90 8.00 13.28
CA ALA A 63 -16.47 9.25 13.90
C ALA A 63 -15.60 9.09 15.17
N SER A 64 -15.53 7.89 15.75
CA SER A 64 -14.63 7.55 16.87
C SER A 64 -13.19 7.19 16.41
N GLY A 65 -12.93 7.19 15.11
CA GLY A 65 -11.65 6.81 14.51
C GLY A 65 -11.53 5.34 14.14
N PHE A 66 -12.46 4.46 14.51
CA PHE A 66 -12.45 3.07 14.03
C PHE A 66 -12.80 3.01 12.54
N TYR A 67 -12.10 2.16 11.81
CA TYR A 67 -12.34 1.94 10.40
C TYR A 67 -12.12 0.49 9.98
N VAL A 68 -12.73 0.13 8.86
CA VAL A 68 -12.56 -1.14 8.19
C VAL A 68 -12.54 -0.90 6.68
N GLY A 69 -11.78 -1.68 5.96
CA GLY A 69 -11.75 -1.58 4.50
C GLY A 69 -11.14 -2.80 3.84
N ALA A 70 -11.16 -2.76 2.53
CA ALA A 70 -10.52 -3.76 1.70
C ALA A 70 -9.92 -3.13 0.46
N LEU A 71 -8.78 -3.66 0.07
CA LEU A 71 -8.03 -3.37 -1.14
C LEU A 71 -8.04 -4.61 -2.02
N LEU A 72 -8.22 -4.41 -3.32
CA LEU A 72 -8.04 -5.41 -4.37
C LEU A 72 -6.98 -4.90 -5.36
N SER A 73 -5.95 -5.66 -5.66
CA SER A 73 -4.91 -5.33 -6.63
C SER A 73 -4.73 -6.50 -7.60
N GLY A 74 -4.60 -6.24 -8.89
CA GLY A 74 -4.03 -7.24 -9.80
C GLY A 74 -2.55 -7.42 -9.50
N VAL A 75 -2.09 -8.65 -9.46
CA VAL A 75 -0.68 -9.03 -9.25
C VAL A 75 -0.26 -10.09 -10.24
N ASP A 76 1.04 -10.28 -10.43
CA ASP A 76 1.66 -11.33 -11.23
C ASP A 76 3.01 -11.69 -10.61
N PHE A 77 3.12 -12.89 -10.06
CA PHE A 77 4.36 -13.41 -9.47
C PHE A 77 5.01 -14.48 -10.33
N THR A 78 4.38 -14.87 -11.43
CA THR A 78 4.92 -15.86 -12.34
C THR A 78 5.99 -15.26 -13.25
N PRO A 79 7.27 -15.67 -13.14
CA PRO A 79 8.34 -15.12 -13.97
C PRO A 79 8.06 -15.28 -15.46
N SER A 80 8.40 -14.27 -16.25
CA SER A 80 8.17 -14.28 -17.70
C SER A 80 8.85 -15.49 -18.38
N GLY A 81 8.05 -16.35 -19.01
CA GLY A 81 8.51 -17.55 -19.70
C GLY A 81 8.61 -18.78 -18.80
N ALA A 82 8.12 -18.74 -17.56
CA ALA A 82 7.94 -19.91 -16.73
C ALA A 82 7.01 -20.94 -17.41
N ASP A 83 7.21 -22.22 -17.12
CA ASP A 83 6.34 -23.33 -17.58
C ASP A 83 5.35 -23.79 -16.48
N TRP A 84 5.18 -22.97 -15.46
CA TRP A 84 4.27 -23.14 -14.33
C TRP A 84 3.48 -21.86 -14.08
N ASP A 85 2.36 -21.97 -13.37
CA ASP A 85 1.47 -20.91 -12.96
C ASP A 85 1.21 -21.08 -11.46
N ASP A 86 1.23 -20.02 -10.67
CA ASP A 86 0.95 -20.04 -9.22
C ASP A 86 -0.54 -19.90 -8.91
N GLY A 87 -1.36 -19.59 -9.92
CA GLY A 87 -2.80 -19.35 -9.79
C GLY A 87 -3.14 -18.01 -9.12
N ILE A 88 -2.15 -17.11 -8.97
CA ILE A 88 -2.32 -15.82 -8.29
C ILE A 88 -2.46 -14.70 -9.32
N ASP A 89 -3.71 -14.25 -9.54
CA ASP A 89 -4.02 -13.12 -10.43
C ASP A 89 -4.28 -11.82 -9.66
N TYR A 90 -4.60 -11.91 -8.37
CA TYR A 90 -4.97 -10.74 -7.57
C TYR A 90 -4.71 -10.94 -6.07
N GLU A 91 -4.45 -9.83 -5.40
CA GLU A 91 -4.28 -9.68 -3.98
C GLU A 91 -5.51 -9.01 -3.35
N VAL A 92 -5.92 -9.47 -2.19
CA VAL A 92 -6.95 -8.85 -1.35
C VAL A 92 -6.37 -8.51 0.01
N ASN A 93 -6.33 -7.22 0.33
CA ASN A 93 -5.93 -6.72 1.65
C ASN A 93 -7.18 -6.31 2.42
N ALA A 94 -7.64 -7.12 3.36
CA ALA A 94 -8.70 -6.74 4.29
C ALA A 94 -8.09 -6.17 5.57
N TYR A 95 -8.53 -4.98 5.96
CA TYR A 95 -7.94 -4.30 7.11
C TYR A 95 -9.00 -3.74 8.08
N ILE A 96 -8.62 -3.66 9.35
CA ILE A 96 -9.36 -2.99 10.42
C ILE A 96 -8.38 -2.18 11.27
N GLY A 97 -8.78 -0.99 11.68
CA GLY A 97 -7.91 -0.13 12.46
C GLY A 97 -8.63 0.94 13.25
N TRP A 98 -7.81 1.74 13.91
CA TRP A 98 -8.22 2.92 14.62
C TRP A 98 -7.21 4.03 14.39
N ASN A 99 -7.68 5.22 14.04
CA ASN A 99 -6.87 6.42 13.99
C ASN A 99 -7.40 7.51 14.92
N GLY A 100 -6.51 8.30 15.46
CA GLY A 100 -6.90 9.41 16.31
C GLY A 100 -5.76 10.37 16.61
N GLN A 101 -6.14 11.58 16.95
CA GLN A 101 -5.19 12.59 17.42
C GLN A 101 -4.82 12.29 18.88
N ILE A 102 -3.52 12.16 19.18
CA ILE A 102 -3.00 11.88 20.53
C ILE A 102 -2.38 13.12 21.18
N SER A 103 -2.05 14.16 20.40
CA SER A 103 -1.67 15.50 20.86
C SER A 103 -1.92 16.54 19.76
N ASP A 104 -1.65 17.82 20.01
CA ASP A 104 -1.81 18.90 19.03
C ASP A 104 -0.98 18.70 17.75
N THR A 105 0.08 17.89 17.81
CA THR A 105 1.01 17.68 16.71
C THR A 105 1.21 16.20 16.35
N LEU A 106 0.54 15.28 17.04
CA LEU A 106 0.71 13.85 16.83
C LEU A 106 -0.62 13.17 16.58
N THR A 107 -0.68 12.37 15.52
CA THR A 107 -1.75 11.40 15.23
C THR A 107 -1.20 9.99 15.32
N LEU A 108 -2.03 9.04 15.73
CA LEU A 108 -1.69 7.62 15.78
C LEU A 108 -2.70 6.84 14.97
N ASP A 109 -2.21 5.97 14.09
CA ASP A 109 -2.99 4.99 13.36
C ASP A 109 -2.48 3.60 13.72
N LEU A 110 -3.38 2.72 14.15
CA LEU A 110 -3.09 1.33 14.49
C LEU A 110 -4.00 0.44 13.67
N PHE A 111 -3.44 -0.48 12.90
CA PHE A 111 -4.25 -1.37 12.09
C PHE A 111 -3.65 -2.77 11.93
N TYR A 112 -4.55 -3.69 11.68
CA TYR A 112 -4.28 -5.05 11.25
C TYR A 112 -4.70 -5.21 9.80
N THR A 113 -3.89 -5.91 9.02
CA THR A 113 -4.18 -6.28 7.64
C THR A 113 -4.01 -7.79 7.46
N ARG A 114 -5.02 -8.44 6.89
CA ARG A 114 -4.89 -9.76 6.28
C ARG A 114 -4.61 -9.56 4.80
N VAL A 115 -3.45 -9.99 4.34
CA VAL A 115 -3.09 -10.09 2.92
C VAL A 115 -3.45 -11.49 2.46
N ALA A 116 -4.24 -11.60 1.42
CA ALA A 116 -4.69 -12.88 0.88
C ALA A 116 -4.59 -12.91 -0.65
N TYR A 117 -4.27 -14.08 -1.18
CA TYR A 117 -4.12 -14.35 -2.60
C TYR A 117 -5.10 -15.46 -3.04
N PRO A 118 -6.41 -15.13 -3.22
CA PRO A 118 -7.42 -16.11 -3.60
C PRO A 118 -7.12 -16.69 -4.97
N GLY A 119 -7.13 -18.02 -5.06
CA GLY A 119 -6.81 -18.74 -6.29
C GLY A 119 -5.42 -19.37 -6.30
N SER A 120 -4.54 -19.02 -5.35
CA SER A 120 -3.22 -19.64 -5.24
C SER A 120 -3.33 -21.16 -5.20
N GLU A 121 -2.48 -21.86 -5.96
CA GLU A 121 -2.32 -23.29 -5.81
C GLU A 121 -1.70 -23.64 -4.46
N SER A 122 -1.98 -24.82 -3.94
CA SER A 122 -1.62 -25.23 -2.56
C SER A 122 -0.12 -25.15 -2.24
N ASP A 123 0.73 -25.22 -3.26
CA ASP A 123 2.19 -25.14 -3.12
C ASP A 123 2.72 -23.68 -3.18
N PHE A 124 1.83 -22.71 -3.50
CA PHE A 124 2.12 -21.29 -3.65
C PHE A 124 1.30 -20.41 -2.69
N GLU A 125 0.73 -20.96 -1.62
CA GLU A 125 -0.04 -20.19 -0.66
C GLU A 125 0.85 -19.17 0.05
N GLN A 126 0.55 -17.87 -0.12
CA GLN A 126 1.34 -16.74 0.38
C GLN A 126 0.55 -15.82 1.33
N ASP A 127 -0.62 -16.23 1.78
CA ASP A 127 -1.46 -15.45 2.68
C ASP A 127 -0.73 -15.15 4.00
N PHE A 128 -0.75 -13.89 4.44
CA PHE A 128 -0.08 -13.47 5.69
C PHE A 128 -0.79 -12.33 6.40
N ASP A 129 -0.36 -12.07 7.63
CA ASP A 129 -0.91 -11.06 8.51
C ASP A 129 0.10 -9.96 8.80
N GLU A 130 -0.36 -8.70 8.87
CA GLU A 130 0.46 -7.56 9.28
C GLU A 130 -0.22 -6.76 10.41
N TYR A 131 0.58 -6.28 11.34
CA TYR A 131 0.20 -5.39 12.43
C TYR A 131 1.00 -4.10 12.32
N SER A 132 0.34 -2.99 12.09
CA SER A 132 0.98 -1.71 11.77
C SER A 132 0.65 -0.62 12.77
N ALA A 133 1.63 0.24 13.02
CA ALA A 133 1.47 1.49 13.75
C ALA A 133 2.12 2.63 12.95
N VAL A 134 1.35 3.69 12.69
CA VAL A 134 1.83 4.89 12.00
C VAL A 134 1.66 6.09 12.92
N LEU A 135 2.75 6.79 13.19
CA LEU A 135 2.78 8.06 13.92
C LEU A 135 2.91 9.22 12.94
N GLY A 136 1.83 10.00 12.78
CA GLY A 136 1.86 11.27 12.09
C GLY A 136 2.47 12.34 12.96
N ILE A 137 3.42 13.14 12.43
CA ILE A 137 4.22 14.14 13.16
C ILE A 137 4.08 15.50 12.47
N GLY A 138 3.35 16.41 13.09
CA GLY A 138 2.97 17.69 12.51
C GLY A 138 2.10 17.50 11.26
N GLU A 139 2.33 18.35 10.26
CA GLU A 139 1.53 18.35 9.02
C GLU A 139 2.18 17.54 7.88
N HIS A 140 3.44 17.13 8.04
CA HIS A 140 4.25 16.69 6.90
C HIS A 140 4.90 15.33 7.06
N TYR A 141 5.14 14.84 8.27
CA TYR A 141 5.96 13.65 8.47
C TYR A 141 5.15 12.49 9.04
N ALA A 142 5.57 11.28 8.70
CA ALA A 142 5.06 10.04 9.30
C ALA A 142 6.20 9.07 9.57
N ALA A 143 6.06 8.33 10.68
CA ALA A 143 6.91 7.19 11.02
C ALA A 143 6.03 5.96 11.17
N GLU A 144 6.39 4.88 10.47
CA GLU A 144 5.65 3.62 10.45
C GLU A 144 6.51 2.48 10.99
N VAL A 145 5.88 1.57 11.70
CA VAL A 145 6.40 0.24 12.00
C VAL A 145 5.33 -0.79 11.70
N THR A 146 5.70 -1.83 10.95
CA THR A 146 4.84 -2.96 10.63
C THR A 146 5.53 -4.26 11.02
N TYR A 147 4.79 -5.18 11.62
CA TYR A 147 5.24 -6.51 12.01
C TYR A 147 4.37 -7.57 11.32
N SER A 148 5.02 -8.53 10.69
CA SER A 148 4.40 -9.77 10.21
C SER A 148 4.96 -10.96 11.00
N PRO A 149 4.11 -11.78 11.64
CA PRO A 149 4.58 -12.96 12.36
C PRO A 149 5.06 -14.08 11.43
N ASP A 150 4.53 -14.10 10.21
CA ASP A 150 4.87 -15.05 9.15
C ASP A 150 4.75 -14.35 7.81
N THR A 151 5.83 -13.67 7.40
CA THR A 151 5.78 -12.85 6.19
C THR A 151 5.70 -13.71 4.94
N VAL A 152 4.75 -13.39 4.08
CA VAL A 152 4.50 -14.11 2.79
C VAL A 152 4.40 -15.63 2.98
N ASN A 153 3.95 -16.07 4.18
CA ASN A 153 3.81 -17.49 4.56
C ASN A 153 5.13 -18.31 4.41
N LEU A 154 6.27 -17.67 4.66
CA LEU A 154 7.60 -18.30 4.53
C LEU A 154 8.15 -18.87 5.84
N GLY A 155 7.33 -18.91 6.91
CA GLY A 155 7.71 -19.46 8.22
C GLY A 155 8.62 -18.54 9.03
N SER A 156 8.79 -17.28 8.63
CA SER A 156 9.67 -16.31 9.30
C SER A 156 8.96 -14.98 9.53
N SER A 157 9.21 -14.38 10.70
CA SER A 157 8.68 -13.05 11.00
C SER A 157 9.52 -11.96 10.36
N ALA A 158 8.87 -10.84 10.04
CA ALA A 158 9.54 -9.67 9.49
C ALA A 158 9.09 -8.37 10.15
N TRP A 159 9.96 -7.36 10.08
CA TRP A 159 9.69 -6.00 10.52
C TRP A 159 9.93 -5.02 9.38
N TYR A 160 8.99 -4.11 9.16
CA TYR A 160 9.17 -2.99 8.26
C TYR A 160 9.14 -1.67 9.03
N TYR A 161 10.09 -0.79 8.74
CA TYR A 161 10.20 0.54 9.32
C TYR A 161 10.24 1.56 8.19
N ARG A 162 9.44 2.63 8.28
CA ARG A 162 9.43 3.66 7.23
C ARG A 162 9.36 5.06 7.85
N LEU A 163 10.08 5.98 7.25
CA LEU A 163 9.92 7.42 7.45
C LEU A 163 9.50 8.04 6.14
N SER A 164 8.51 8.92 6.17
CA SER A 164 8.02 9.62 4.99
C SER A 164 7.63 11.05 5.30
N GLY A 165 7.49 11.83 4.23
CA GLY A 165 6.98 13.19 4.33
C GLY A 165 6.34 13.66 3.05
N GLU A 166 5.38 14.60 3.17
CA GLU A 166 4.66 15.21 2.06
C GLU A 166 4.58 16.73 2.22
N TRP A 167 4.74 17.45 1.11
CA TRP A 167 4.78 18.92 1.09
C TRP A 167 4.01 19.45 -0.11
N ALA A 168 3.02 20.30 0.13
CA ALA A 168 2.35 21.07 -0.91
C ALA A 168 3.34 22.07 -1.55
N LEU A 169 3.42 22.09 -2.88
CA LEU A 169 4.32 22.97 -3.63
C LEU A 169 3.67 24.35 -3.89
N GLY A 170 3.52 25.14 -2.83
CA GLY A 170 2.86 26.45 -2.87
C GLY A 170 1.43 26.33 -3.42
N ASP A 171 1.02 27.29 -4.26
CA ASP A 171 -0.32 27.34 -4.88
C ASP A 171 -0.43 26.53 -6.19
N SER A 172 0.56 25.72 -6.52
CA SER A 172 0.59 24.97 -7.78
C SER A 172 -0.46 23.83 -7.84
N GLY A 173 -0.96 23.41 -6.68
CA GLY A 173 -1.83 22.23 -6.53
C GLY A 173 -1.06 20.91 -6.61
N PHE A 174 0.27 20.94 -6.75
CA PHE A 174 1.10 19.74 -6.66
C PHE A 174 1.52 19.47 -5.22
N THR A 175 1.63 18.18 -4.87
CA THR A 175 2.21 17.67 -3.63
C THR A 175 3.46 16.86 -3.98
N PHE A 176 4.57 17.17 -3.34
CA PHE A 176 5.80 16.39 -3.38
C PHE A 176 5.81 15.43 -2.19
N GLY A 177 6.14 14.17 -2.43
CA GLY A 177 6.32 13.15 -1.41
C GLY A 177 7.71 12.54 -1.47
N ALA A 178 8.22 12.08 -0.33
CA ALA A 178 9.45 11.29 -0.25
C ALA A 178 9.36 10.32 0.92
N GLY A 179 9.99 9.15 0.77
CA GLY A 179 10.02 8.12 1.80
C GLY A 179 11.27 7.26 1.74
N ALA A 180 11.58 6.63 2.87
CA ALA A 180 12.63 5.63 2.99
C ALA A 180 12.19 4.55 3.98
N GLY A 181 12.34 3.28 3.59
CA GLY A 181 12.00 2.12 4.36
C GLY A 181 13.21 1.23 4.65
N LEU A 182 13.06 0.38 5.65
CA LEU A 182 13.94 -0.75 5.96
C LEU A 182 13.06 -1.96 6.20
N TYR A 183 13.19 -2.98 5.38
CA TYR A 183 12.52 -4.26 5.55
C TYR A 183 13.51 -5.28 6.13
N ASP A 184 13.33 -5.65 7.38
CA ASP A 184 14.10 -6.66 8.08
C ASP A 184 13.34 -8.00 8.04
N LEU A 185 13.78 -8.89 7.18
CA LEU A 185 13.21 -10.21 6.92
C LEU A 185 13.84 -11.30 7.82
N GLY A 186 14.82 -10.92 8.65
CA GLY A 186 15.60 -11.87 9.41
C GLY A 186 16.61 -12.65 8.54
N ARG A 187 17.47 -13.41 9.21
CA ARG A 187 18.56 -14.12 8.54
C ARG A 187 18.08 -15.26 7.65
N GLU A 188 16.94 -15.83 7.96
CA GLU A 188 16.38 -17.00 7.25
C GLU A 188 15.88 -16.64 5.86
N LEU A 189 15.53 -15.37 5.63
CA LEU A 189 15.07 -14.84 4.33
C LEU A 189 16.09 -13.85 3.72
N GLY A 190 17.37 -14.00 3.99
CA GLY A 190 18.45 -13.22 3.37
C GLY A 190 18.78 -11.89 4.05
N GLY A 191 18.18 -11.57 5.20
CA GLY A 191 18.53 -10.40 6.00
C GLY A 191 17.61 -9.21 5.81
N SER A 192 18.12 -8.08 5.35
CA SER A 192 17.34 -6.85 5.21
C SER A 192 17.72 -6.05 3.97
N TYR A 193 16.76 -5.29 3.45
CA TYR A 193 17.00 -4.30 2.40
C TYR A 193 16.31 -2.97 2.73
N LYS A 194 16.66 -1.93 1.99
CA LYS A 194 16.05 -0.62 2.08
C LYS A 194 15.31 -0.29 0.80
N ASP A 195 14.20 0.42 0.92
CA ASP A 195 13.48 1.02 -0.19
C ASP A 195 13.45 2.55 -0.05
N PHE A 196 13.32 3.22 -1.18
CA PHE A 196 13.25 4.68 -1.28
C PHE A 196 12.21 5.04 -2.33
N ASP A 197 11.47 6.11 -2.07
CA ASP A 197 10.60 6.70 -3.07
C ASP A 197 10.61 8.23 -3.03
N VAL A 198 10.33 8.80 -4.21
CA VAL A 198 9.92 10.20 -4.34
C VAL A 198 8.72 10.26 -5.26
N SER A 199 7.83 11.22 -5.04
CA SER A 199 6.63 11.35 -5.86
C SER A 199 6.19 12.79 -6.07
N LEU A 200 5.45 13.00 -7.15
CA LEU A 200 4.74 14.23 -7.46
C LEU A 200 3.29 13.88 -7.80
N ALA A 201 2.37 14.41 -7.00
CA ALA A 201 0.94 14.15 -7.15
C ALA A 201 0.15 15.43 -7.41
N ARG A 202 -0.98 15.31 -8.10
CA ARG A 202 -1.95 16.38 -8.26
C ARG A 202 -3.35 15.81 -8.47
N SER A 203 -4.35 16.42 -7.80
CA SER A 203 -5.76 16.08 -7.96
C SER A 203 -6.52 17.16 -8.74
N PHE A 204 -7.47 16.72 -9.57
CA PHE A 204 -8.39 17.52 -10.36
C PHE A 204 -9.82 17.06 -10.03
N GLY A 205 -10.39 17.64 -8.97
CA GLY A 205 -11.64 17.12 -8.39
C GLY A 205 -11.40 15.71 -7.84
N ASN A 206 -12.16 14.75 -8.32
CA ASN A 206 -12.07 13.35 -7.93
C ASN A 206 -10.98 12.55 -8.70
N VAL A 207 -10.31 13.16 -9.67
CA VAL A 207 -9.25 12.49 -10.44
C VAL A 207 -7.91 12.82 -9.83
N ALA A 208 -7.16 11.79 -9.41
CA ALA A 208 -5.79 11.89 -8.88
C ALA A 208 -4.78 11.37 -9.91
N LEU A 209 -3.69 12.11 -10.08
CA LEU A 209 -2.53 11.70 -10.87
C LEU A 209 -1.30 11.69 -9.99
N LYS A 210 -0.47 10.66 -10.09
CA LYS A 210 0.79 10.57 -9.35
C LYS A 210 1.88 9.97 -10.22
N LEU A 211 3.03 10.62 -10.22
CA LEU A 211 4.28 10.12 -10.78
C LEU A 211 5.21 9.80 -9.62
N SER A 212 5.74 8.59 -9.56
CA SER A 212 6.64 8.14 -8.50
C SER A 212 7.91 7.55 -9.11
N TYR A 213 9.01 7.66 -8.38
CA TYR A 213 10.22 6.89 -8.61
C TYR A 213 10.49 6.07 -7.36
N PHE A 214 10.72 4.78 -7.54
CA PHE A 214 11.08 3.82 -6.50
C PHE A 214 12.46 3.26 -6.78
N ASP A 215 13.18 2.90 -5.72
CA ASP A 215 14.47 2.22 -5.81
C ASP A 215 14.74 1.44 -4.53
N THR A 216 15.63 0.45 -4.59
CA THR A 216 16.04 -0.34 -3.43
C THR A 216 17.56 -0.34 -3.23
N SER A 217 17.99 -0.74 -2.07
CA SER A 217 19.40 -0.96 -1.75
C SER A 217 19.57 -2.12 -0.80
N GLY A 218 20.45 -3.06 -1.15
CA GLY A 218 20.72 -4.25 -0.32
C GLY A 218 19.78 -5.42 -0.63
N TYR A 219 18.94 -5.34 -1.65
CA TYR A 219 18.13 -6.46 -2.13
C TYR A 219 19.07 -7.50 -2.76
N SER A 220 19.38 -8.57 -2.01
CA SER A 220 20.35 -9.60 -2.36
C SER A 220 19.71 -10.73 -3.19
N GLU A 221 20.53 -11.62 -3.78
CA GLU A 221 20.05 -12.84 -4.42
C GLU A 221 19.28 -13.74 -3.43
N GLU A 222 19.74 -13.80 -2.17
CA GLU A 222 19.09 -14.59 -1.14
C GLU A 222 17.69 -14.06 -0.78
N ILE A 223 17.52 -12.73 -0.76
CA ILE A 223 16.18 -12.10 -0.60
C ILE A 223 15.32 -12.37 -1.84
N ALA A 224 15.91 -12.31 -3.03
CA ALA A 224 15.21 -12.55 -4.29
C ALA A 224 14.65 -13.98 -4.41
N GLU A 225 15.31 -14.98 -3.83
CA GLU A 225 14.79 -16.35 -3.75
C GLU A 225 13.47 -16.44 -2.97
N SER A 226 13.19 -15.45 -2.10
CA SER A 226 12.02 -15.42 -1.23
C SER A 226 10.92 -14.43 -1.68
N LEU A 227 11.32 -13.28 -2.24
CA LEU A 227 10.40 -12.16 -2.51
C LEU A 227 10.28 -11.81 -4.00
N GLY A 228 10.89 -12.59 -4.90
CA GLY A 228 10.86 -12.36 -6.34
C GLY A 228 12.18 -11.83 -6.91
N GLU A 229 12.33 -11.99 -8.21
CA GLU A 229 13.57 -11.78 -8.95
C GLU A 229 14.21 -10.40 -8.71
N ARG A 230 15.54 -10.33 -8.72
CA ARG A 230 16.29 -9.11 -8.39
C ARG A 230 15.92 -7.90 -9.21
N HIS A 231 15.63 -8.07 -10.51
CA HIS A 231 15.26 -6.94 -11.37
C HIS A 231 13.95 -6.27 -10.95
N LEU A 232 13.06 -7.00 -10.25
CA LEU A 232 11.80 -6.45 -9.71
C LEU A 232 12.02 -5.42 -8.58
N ALA A 233 13.23 -5.36 -8.04
CA ALA A 233 13.66 -4.40 -7.02
C ALA A 233 14.55 -3.26 -7.58
N ASP A 234 14.79 -3.22 -8.91
CA ASP A 234 15.56 -2.16 -9.56
C ASP A 234 14.78 -0.84 -9.60
N GLY A 235 15.52 0.27 -9.72
CA GLY A 235 14.94 1.62 -9.77
C GLY A 235 13.99 1.83 -10.93
N ARG A 236 12.76 2.34 -10.67
CA ARG A 236 11.72 2.49 -11.68
C ARG A 236 10.81 3.69 -11.49
N VAL A 237 10.22 4.13 -12.59
CA VAL A 237 9.20 5.19 -12.61
C VAL A 237 7.82 4.56 -12.74
N VAL A 238 6.91 4.95 -11.87
CA VAL A 238 5.52 4.49 -11.86
C VAL A 238 4.58 5.68 -12.06
N LEU A 239 3.66 5.55 -13.01
CA LEU A 239 2.56 6.48 -13.23
C LEU A 239 1.26 5.83 -12.71
N SER A 240 0.51 6.57 -11.90
CA SER A 240 -0.83 6.18 -11.48
C SER A 240 -1.85 7.27 -11.78
N ALA A 241 -3.04 6.84 -12.18
CA ALA A 241 -4.20 7.69 -12.40
C ALA A 241 -5.42 7.03 -11.76
N GLY A 242 -6.15 7.78 -10.92
CA GLY A 242 -7.26 7.24 -10.17
C GLY A 242 -8.46 8.16 -10.11
N TYR A 243 -9.60 7.58 -9.74
CA TYR A 243 -10.82 8.29 -9.38
C TYR A 243 -11.16 7.94 -7.92
N GLU A 244 -11.32 8.97 -7.09
CA GLU A 244 -11.58 8.86 -5.65
C GLU A 244 -12.94 9.48 -5.30
N PHE A 245 -13.67 8.88 -4.34
CA PHE A 245 -14.99 9.34 -3.90
C PHE A 245 -15.19 9.16 -2.39
#